data_fe48942af0812fcc91c29420e07f051b
#
_entry.id   fe48942af0812fcc91c29420e07f051b
#
_cell.length_a   1.000
_cell.length_b   1.000
_cell.length_c   1.000
_cell.angle_alpha   90.00
_cell.angle_beta   90.00
_cell.angle_gamma   90.00
#
_symmetry.space_group_name_H-M   'P 1'
#
loop_
_entity.id
_entity.type
_entity.pdbx_description
1 polymer ?
#
loop_
_entity_poly.entity_id
_entity_poly.type
_entity_poly.pdbx_seq_one_letter_code
_entity_poly.pdbx_strand_id
1 'polypeptide(L)'
;MRARAPGSVTGLFAPAPTEGGTSRGASFAIEDGVVVEVESAAETTVTVEGESVPFEPVERVCTGLGVTAAVDVRPEVALGHGFGASGAATLATALAVNARFELDRDRESLLEAAHQAELAAGTGQGDVFIQARGGLVYSAEEGGIGRVEPTAPVEYATAGGMDTSEVLADEALMVRAHEAGRNGLDQLPEPPTMWEFAECSRTFIDDLDVATEFVEQKLEQVEDAGGAGSMALFGETVFAVGVEGVLERRTRVANEGARVLGEG
;
A
#
# COMPACT_ATOMS: atom_id res chain seq x y z
N MET A 1 10.93 -6.15 -20.26
CA MET A 1 11.42 -5.14 -19.27
C MET A 1 10.77 -5.40 -17.94
N ARG A 2 11.53 -5.43 -16.86
CA ARG A 2 11.02 -5.74 -15.53
C ARG A 2 11.13 -4.55 -14.60
N ALA A 3 10.13 -4.37 -13.74
CA ALA A 3 10.16 -3.41 -12.64
C ALA A 3 9.54 -4.02 -11.39
N ARG A 4 9.82 -3.41 -10.24
CA ARG A 4 9.32 -3.84 -8.94
C ARG A 4 8.82 -2.62 -8.16
N ALA A 5 7.72 -2.79 -7.46
CA ALA A 5 7.29 -1.88 -6.40
C ALA A 5 7.12 -2.67 -5.07
N PRO A 6 7.52 -2.09 -3.93
CA PRO A 6 7.25 -2.67 -2.63
C PRO A 6 5.75 -2.71 -2.36
N GLY A 7 5.30 -3.59 -1.46
CA GLY A 7 3.98 -3.47 -0.86
C GLY A 7 3.93 -2.30 0.11
N SER A 8 2.74 -1.95 0.56
CA SER A 8 2.52 -0.91 1.57
C SER A 8 1.51 -1.36 2.62
N VAL A 9 1.70 -0.90 3.83
CA VAL A 9 0.79 -1.12 4.96
C VAL A 9 0.37 0.23 5.49
N THR A 10 -0.92 0.53 5.40
CA THR A 10 -1.50 1.75 5.95
C THR A 10 -2.02 1.48 7.35
N GLY A 11 -1.49 2.19 8.34
CA GLY A 11 -1.91 2.09 9.73
C GLY A 11 -2.79 3.24 10.19
N LEU A 12 -2.62 4.44 9.59
CA LEU A 12 -3.43 5.61 9.89
C LEU A 12 -3.99 6.20 8.59
N PHE A 13 -5.27 6.54 8.60
CA PHE A 13 -5.95 7.12 7.45
C PHE A 13 -7.03 8.11 7.88
N ALA A 14 -6.90 9.34 7.43
CA ALA A 14 -7.89 10.39 7.57
C ALA A 14 -8.33 10.82 6.17
N PRO A 15 -9.44 10.28 5.64
CA PRO A 15 -9.96 10.69 4.33
C PRO A 15 -10.25 12.17 4.30
N ALA A 16 -10.18 12.78 3.12
CA ALA A 16 -10.53 14.18 2.95
C ALA A 16 -11.97 14.43 3.40
N PRO A 17 -12.25 15.52 4.15
CA PRO A 17 -13.58 15.80 4.64
C PRO A 17 -14.57 16.24 3.55
N THR A 18 -14.06 16.61 2.39
CA THR A 18 -14.84 17.07 1.24
C THR A 18 -14.24 16.55 -0.06
N GLU A 19 -15.08 16.41 -1.08
CA GLU A 19 -14.65 16.06 -2.42
C GLU A 19 -13.60 17.05 -2.95
N GLY A 20 -12.47 16.55 -3.44
CA GLY A 20 -11.33 17.35 -3.89
C GLY A 20 -10.35 17.80 -2.79
N GLY A 21 -10.60 17.43 -1.52
CA GLY A 21 -9.64 17.62 -0.44
C GLY A 21 -8.49 16.61 -0.50
N THR A 22 -7.47 16.82 0.36
CA THR A 22 -6.34 15.90 0.47
C THR A 22 -6.51 15.00 1.70
N SER A 23 -6.46 13.69 1.48
CA SER A 23 -6.40 12.72 2.57
C SER A 23 -5.04 12.79 3.28
N ARG A 24 -5.04 12.51 4.59
CA ARG A 24 -3.84 12.41 5.41
C ARG A 24 -3.68 10.96 5.90
N GLY A 25 -2.45 10.55 6.19
CA GLY A 25 -2.24 9.20 6.70
C GLY A 25 -0.79 8.95 7.11
N ALA A 26 -0.55 7.74 7.61
CA ALA A 26 0.76 7.19 7.82
C ALA A 26 0.78 5.73 7.39
N SER A 27 1.81 5.37 6.62
CA SER A 27 1.96 4.05 6.00
C SER A 27 3.42 3.71 5.84
N PHE A 28 3.77 2.44 5.85
CA PHE A 28 5.13 2.01 5.55
C PHE A 28 5.17 1.04 4.37
N ALA A 29 6.26 1.08 3.61
CA ALA A 29 6.53 0.13 2.55
C ALA A 29 7.15 -1.15 3.12
N ILE A 30 6.84 -2.31 2.55
CA ILE A 30 7.41 -3.62 2.91
C ILE A 30 8.21 -4.23 1.76
N GLU A 31 9.26 -5.02 2.12
CA GLU A 31 10.11 -5.65 1.11
C GLU A 31 9.32 -6.61 0.20
N ASP A 32 8.34 -7.33 0.73
CA ASP A 32 7.44 -8.12 -0.10
C ASP A 32 6.54 -7.18 -0.92
N GLY A 33 6.50 -7.36 -2.23
CA GLY A 33 5.81 -6.41 -3.11
C GLY A 33 5.27 -7.06 -4.38
N VAL A 34 5.39 -6.36 -5.50
CA VAL A 34 4.98 -6.86 -6.81
C VAL A 34 6.08 -6.65 -7.82
N VAL A 35 6.39 -7.69 -8.58
CA VAL A 35 7.25 -7.63 -9.76
C VAL A 35 6.37 -7.71 -11.00
N VAL A 36 6.61 -6.86 -11.97
CA VAL A 36 5.96 -6.94 -13.28
C VAL A 36 6.99 -7.15 -14.38
N GLU A 37 6.57 -7.86 -15.42
CA GLU A 37 7.30 -7.97 -16.68
C GLU A 37 6.42 -7.45 -17.81
N VAL A 38 6.98 -6.56 -18.63
CA VAL A 38 6.27 -5.88 -19.72
C VAL A 38 6.92 -6.18 -21.05
N GLU A 39 6.11 -6.65 -22.00
CA GLU A 39 6.48 -6.86 -23.39
C GLU A 39 5.55 -6.09 -24.33
N SER A 40 6.04 -5.75 -25.53
CA SER A 40 5.20 -5.13 -26.56
C SER A 40 4.19 -6.14 -27.08
N ALA A 41 2.92 -5.73 -27.23
CA ALA A 41 1.84 -6.56 -27.73
C ALA A 41 0.91 -5.78 -28.66
N ALA A 42 0.11 -6.49 -29.47
CA ALA A 42 -0.88 -5.87 -30.36
C ALA A 42 -2.08 -5.30 -29.59
N GLU A 43 -2.38 -5.88 -28.44
CA GLU A 43 -3.43 -5.45 -27.52
C GLU A 43 -2.92 -5.57 -26.07
N THR A 44 -3.50 -4.80 -25.15
CA THR A 44 -3.13 -4.89 -23.74
C THR A 44 -3.75 -6.13 -23.13
N THR A 45 -2.91 -6.96 -22.51
CA THR A 45 -3.30 -8.16 -21.76
C THR A 45 -2.57 -8.19 -20.44
N VAL A 46 -3.26 -8.66 -19.41
CA VAL A 46 -2.67 -8.82 -18.06
C VAL A 46 -2.78 -10.26 -17.62
N THR A 47 -1.69 -10.79 -17.11
CA THR A 47 -1.67 -12.07 -16.40
C THR A 47 -1.23 -11.85 -14.96
N VAL A 48 -1.82 -12.60 -14.03
CA VAL A 48 -1.37 -12.67 -12.65
C VAL A 48 -1.01 -14.13 -12.37
N GLU A 49 0.25 -14.38 -11.99
CA GLU A 49 0.77 -15.74 -11.79
C GLU A 49 0.54 -16.68 -12.99
N GLY A 50 0.55 -16.09 -14.22
CA GLY A 50 0.35 -16.82 -15.47
C GLY A 50 -1.11 -16.99 -15.91
N GLU A 51 -2.08 -16.58 -15.11
CA GLU A 51 -3.49 -16.61 -15.44
C GLU A 51 -3.98 -15.27 -15.98
N SER A 52 -4.71 -15.26 -17.11
CA SER A 52 -5.27 -14.04 -17.69
C SER A 52 -6.41 -13.53 -16.83
N VAL A 53 -6.29 -12.31 -16.31
CA VAL A 53 -7.28 -11.67 -15.45
C VAL A 53 -7.54 -10.23 -15.90
N PRO A 54 -8.76 -9.70 -15.74
CA PRO A 54 -8.99 -8.27 -15.84
C PRO A 54 -8.28 -7.59 -14.65
N PHE A 55 -7.40 -6.61 -14.96
CA PHE A 55 -6.73 -5.84 -13.93
C PHE A 55 -6.77 -4.36 -14.34
N GLU A 56 -7.92 -3.76 -14.09
CA GLU A 56 -8.30 -2.45 -14.61
C GLU A 56 -7.24 -1.36 -14.37
N PRO A 57 -6.63 -1.16 -13.16
CA PRO A 57 -5.61 -0.14 -12.96
C PRO A 57 -4.39 -0.32 -13.86
N VAL A 58 -3.93 -1.56 -14.06
CA VAL A 58 -2.80 -1.88 -14.93
C VAL A 58 -3.12 -1.60 -16.39
N GLU A 59 -4.32 -1.95 -16.85
CA GLU A 59 -4.79 -1.66 -18.22
C GLU A 59 -4.93 -0.14 -18.45
N ARG A 60 -5.43 0.57 -17.43
CA ARG A 60 -5.59 2.04 -17.48
C ARG A 60 -4.25 2.76 -17.55
N VAL A 61 -3.23 2.32 -16.81
CA VAL A 61 -1.91 2.94 -16.89
C VAL A 61 -1.27 2.74 -18.27
N CYS A 62 -1.41 1.56 -18.87
CA CYS A 62 -0.95 1.33 -20.25
C CYS A 62 -1.65 2.26 -21.23
N THR A 63 -2.98 2.36 -21.14
CA THR A 63 -3.79 3.27 -21.99
C THR A 63 -3.41 4.73 -21.77
N GLY A 64 -3.25 5.17 -20.53
CA GLY A 64 -2.86 6.54 -20.17
C GLY A 64 -1.47 6.93 -20.67
N LEU A 65 -0.56 5.96 -20.77
CA LEU A 65 0.77 6.14 -21.36
C LEU A 65 0.81 5.95 -22.88
N GLY A 66 -0.33 5.63 -23.51
CA GLY A 66 -0.49 5.54 -24.95
C GLY A 66 0.14 4.30 -25.58
N VAL A 67 0.22 3.17 -24.84
CA VAL A 67 0.83 1.92 -25.30
C VAL A 67 -0.12 0.74 -25.17
N THR A 68 0.20 -0.32 -25.93
CA THR A 68 -0.37 -1.65 -25.75
C THR A 68 0.73 -2.63 -25.37
N ALA A 69 0.50 -3.43 -24.31
CA ALA A 69 1.51 -4.29 -23.75
C ALA A 69 0.94 -5.60 -23.17
N ALA A 70 1.71 -6.66 -23.21
CA ALA A 70 1.50 -7.82 -22.37
C ALA A 70 2.20 -7.56 -21.02
N VAL A 71 1.44 -7.63 -19.94
CA VAL A 71 1.91 -7.38 -18.58
C VAL A 71 1.73 -8.64 -17.76
N ASP A 72 2.83 -9.21 -17.27
CA ASP A 72 2.82 -10.34 -16.33
C ASP A 72 3.10 -9.82 -14.93
N VAL A 73 2.14 -9.99 -14.04
CA VAL A 73 2.16 -9.50 -12.65
C VAL A 73 2.46 -10.67 -11.72
N ARG A 74 3.51 -10.55 -10.93
CA ARG A 74 3.96 -11.53 -9.95
C ARG A 74 3.93 -10.92 -8.54
N PRO A 75 2.83 -11.06 -7.81
CA PRO A 75 2.74 -10.57 -6.45
C PRO A 75 3.48 -11.49 -5.48
N GLU A 76 4.25 -10.90 -4.57
CA GLU A 76 4.85 -11.60 -3.41
C GLU A 76 3.95 -11.49 -2.17
N VAL A 77 2.95 -10.61 -2.23
CA VAL A 77 1.90 -10.42 -1.23
C VAL A 77 0.52 -10.69 -1.83
N ALA A 78 -0.43 -11.12 -1.03
CA ALA A 78 -1.78 -11.40 -1.51
C ALA A 78 -2.49 -10.12 -1.98
N LEU A 79 -3.12 -10.19 -3.15
CA LEU A 79 -3.96 -9.11 -3.69
C LEU A 79 -5.21 -8.94 -2.81
N GLY A 80 -5.58 -7.69 -2.51
CA GLY A 80 -6.76 -7.36 -1.72
C GLY A 80 -6.61 -7.54 -0.20
N HIS A 81 -5.46 -7.96 0.31
CA HIS A 81 -5.23 -8.23 1.73
C HIS A 81 -4.67 -7.03 2.53
N GLY A 82 -4.77 -5.80 2.04
CA GLY A 82 -4.29 -4.59 2.75
C GLY A 82 -2.80 -4.30 2.56
N PHE A 83 -2.17 -4.88 1.54
CA PHE A 83 -0.74 -4.65 1.23
C PHE A 83 -0.51 -3.66 0.08
N GLY A 84 -1.53 -2.96 -0.39
CA GLY A 84 -1.42 -2.04 -1.53
C GLY A 84 -0.94 -2.72 -2.83
N ALA A 85 -1.19 -4.04 -3.00
CA ALA A 85 -0.64 -4.81 -4.11
C ALA A 85 -1.14 -4.33 -5.48
N SER A 86 -2.35 -3.79 -5.57
CA SER A 86 -2.87 -3.14 -6.78
C SER A 86 -2.01 -1.94 -7.16
N GLY A 87 -1.81 -0.99 -6.26
CA GLY A 87 -0.96 0.18 -6.47
C GLY A 87 0.47 -0.20 -6.84
N ALA A 88 1.04 -1.24 -6.18
CA ALA A 88 2.37 -1.74 -6.50
C ALA A 88 2.46 -2.29 -7.94
N ALA A 89 1.46 -3.08 -8.38
CA ALA A 89 1.38 -3.59 -9.74
C ALA A 89 1.27 -2.44 -10.76
N THR A 90 0.40 -1.48 -10.49
CA THR A 90 0.15 -0.33 -11.35
C THR A 90 1.39 0.57 -11.49
N LEU A 91 2.06 0.89 -10.37
CA LEU A 91 3.27 1.70 -10.36
C LEU A 91 4.45 0.97 -11.03
N ALA A 92 4.65 -0.32 -10.74
CA ALA A 92 5.69 -1.10 -11.39
C ALA A 92 5.43 -1.21 -12.90
N THR A 93 4.16 -1.34 -13.32
CA THR A 93 3.80 -1.32 -14.75
C THR A 93 4.13 0.01 -15.41
N ALA A 94 3.80 1.14 -14.78
CA ALA A 94 4.16 2.47 -15.31
C ALA A 94 5.66 2.61 -15.54
N LEU A 95 6.47 2.17 -14.57
CA LEU A 95 7.94 2.20 -14.67
C LEU A 95 8.47 1.27 -15.78
N ALA A 96 7.96 0.03 -15.85
CA ALA A 96 8.39 -0.95 -16.85
C ALA A 96 7.99 -0.55 -18.27
N VAL A 97 6.77 -0.02 -18.45
CA VAL A 97 6.26 0.53 -19.71
C VAL A 97 7.13 1.69 -20.18
N ASN A 98 7.39 2.67 -19.29
CA ASN A 98 8.25 3.80 -19.63
C ASN A 98 9.63 3.35 -20.14
N ALA A 99 10.25 2.40 -19.45
CA ALA A 99 11.54 1.86 -19.83
C ALA A 99 11.49 0.98 -21.10
N ARG A 100 10.42 0.18 -21.28
CA ARG A 100 10.27 -0.74 -22.42
C ARG A 100 10.03 -0.01 -23.74
N PHE A 101 9.26 1.08 -23.70
CA PHE A 101 8.84 1.84 -24.85
C PHE A 101 9.62 3.15 -25.03
N GLU A 102 10.62 3.39 -24.16
CA GLU A 102 11.48 4.59 -24.20
C GLU A 102 10.67 5.89 -24.25
N LEU A 103 9.63 6.01 -23.37
CA LEU A 103 8.70 7.14 -23.41
C LEU A 103 9.29 8.44 -22.85
N ASP A 104 10.45 8.37 -22.20
CA ASP A 104 11.18 9.50 -21.59
C ASP A 104 10.31 10.36 -20.63
N ARG A 105 9.41 9.68 -19.90
CA ARG A 105 8.62 10.31 -18.84
C ARG A 105 9.40 10.38 -17.55
N ASP A 106 9.31 11.50 -16.86
CA ASP A 106 9.89 11.64 -15.53
C ASP A 106 9.12 10.81 -14.47
N ARG A 107 9.76 10.60 -13.33
CA ARG A 107 9.21 9.77 -12.25
C ARG A 107 7.90 10.32 -11.69
N GLU A 108 7.75 11.63 -11.61
CA GLU A 108 6.56 12.29 -11.09
C GLU A 108 5.36 12.06 -12.01
N SER A 109 5.54 12.21 -13.31
CA SER A 109 4.51 11.91 -14.32
C SER A 109 4.07 10.45 -14.30
N LEU A 110 5.00 9.51 -14.07
CA LEU A 110 4.68 8.07 -13.95
C LEU A 110 3.90 7.77 -12.67
N LEU A 111 4.28 8.38 -11.57
CA LEU A 111 3.60 8.25 -10.29
C LEU A 111 2.17 8.80 -10.38
N GLU A 112 2.00 9.95 -10.99
CA GLU A 112 0.68 10.54 -11.23
C GLU A 112 -0.18 9.65 -12.13
N ALA A 113 0.38 9.11 -13.22
CA ALA A 113 -0.34 8.20 -14.09
C ALA A 113 -0.83 6.94 -13.36
N ALA A 114 0.02 6.36 -12.50
CA ALA A 114 -0.35 5.22 -11.66
C ALA A 114 -1.44 5.60 -10.65
N HIS A 115 -1.32 6.75 -9.99
CA HIS A 115 -2.31 7.25 -9.04
C HIS A 115 -3.67 7.47 -9.68
N GLN A 116 -3.71 8.13 -10.84
CA GLN A 116 -4.96 8.37 -11.57
C GLN A 116 -5.61 7.06 -12.04
N ALA A 117 -4.82 6.05 -12.42
CA ALA A 117 -5.33 4.75 -12.79
C ALA A 117 -6.01 4.03 -11.60
N GLU A 118 -5.40 4.07 -10.40
CA GLU A 118 -5.95 3.52 -9.16
C GLU A 118 -7.24 4.25 -8.73
N LEU A 119 -7.23 5.59 -8.78
CA LEU A 119 -8.42 6.40 -8.46
C LEU A 119 -9.59 6.08 -9.40
N ALA A 120 -9.32 6.02 -10.70
CA ALA A 120 -10.35 5.74 -11.71
C ALA A 120 -10.91 4.32 -11.64
N ALA A 121 -10.14 3.37 -11.12
CA ALA A 121 -10.57 2.00 -10.86
C ALA A 121 -11.21 1.81 -9.47
N GLY A 122 -11.12 2.82 -8.58
CA GLY A 122 -11.63 2.73 -7.21
C GLY A 122 -10.82 1.80 -6.29
N THR A 123 -9.57 1.49 -6.65
CA THR A 123 -8.75 0.47 -5.97
C THR A 123 -7.72 1.02 -4.99
N GLY A 124 -7.47 2.33 -4.96
CA GLY A 124 -6.52 2.92 -4.02
C GLY A 124 -6.56 4.44 -3.97
N GLN A 125 -6.16 5.02 -2.84
CA GLN A 125 -6.15 6.46 -2.62
C GLN A 125 -4.76 7.06 -2.34
N GLY A 126 -3.68 6.28 -2.41
CA GLY A 126 -2.36 6.85 -2.13
C GLY A 126 -1.21 5.87 -1.92
N ASP A 127 -1.44 4.57 -1.97
CA ASP A 127 -0.40 3.55 -1.79
C ASP A 127 0.80 3.76 -2.71
N VAL A 128 0.55 4.16 -3.95
CA VAL A 128 1.60 4.43 -4.95
C VAL A 128 2.63 5.46 -4.48
N PHE A 129 2.23 6.44 -3.65
CA PHE A 129 3.16 7.45 -3.11
C PHE A 129 4.10 6.86 -2.06
N ILE A 130 3.61 5.94 -1.24
CA ILE A 130 4.39 5.22 -0.25
C ILE A 130 5.37 4.28 -0.96
N GLN A 131 4.86 3.52 -1.91
CA GLN A 131 5.61 2.54 -2.70
C GLN A 131 6.69 3.20 -3.58
N ALA A 132 6.42 4.42 -4.08
CA ALA A 132 7.42 5.18 -4.82
C ALA A 132 8.58 5.67 -3.94
N ARG A 133 8.32 5.98 -2.67
CA ARG A 133 9.29 6.57 -1.73
C ARG A 133 10.02 5.53 -0.90
N GLY A 134 9.33 4.48 -0.45
CA GLY A 134 9.81 3.57 0.57
C GLY A 134 9.87 4.19 1.96
N GLY A 135 10.18 3.39 2.98
CA GLY A 135 10.24 3.79 4.37
C GLY A 135 8.87 3.89 5.04
N LEU A 136 8.83 4.51 6.21
CA LEU A 136 7.59 4.94 6.88
C LEU A 136 7.34 6.40 6.49
N VAL A 137 6.23 6.64 5.82
CA VAL A 137 5.80 7.95 5.29
C VAL A 137 4.57 8.40 6.06
N TYR A 138 4.54 9.66 6.48
CA TYR A 138 3.43 10.20 7.28
C TYR A 138 3.12 11.65 6.91
N SER A 139 1.89 12.04 7.13
CA SER A 139 1.45 13.44 7.00
C SER A 139 1.88 14.23 8.23
N ALA A 140 2.81 15.17 8.07
CA ALA A 140 3.32 16.01 9.15
C ALA A 140 2.33 17.11 9.57
N GLU A 141 2.49 17.66 10.80
CA GLU A 141 1.62 18.70 11.38
C GLU A 141 1.53 19.96 10.50
N GLU A 142 2.63 20.40 9.91
CA GLU A 142 2.68 21.61 9.07
C GLU A 142 2.13 21.39 7.64
N GLY A 143 1.46 20.25 7.38
CA GLY A 143 0.90 19.93 6.06
C GLY A 143 1.94 19.38 5.07
N GLY A 144 3.14 19.06 5.54
CA GLY A 144 4.20 18.39 4.79
C GLY A 144 4.04 16.87 4.79
N ILE A 145 4.99 16.20 4.13
CA ILE A 145 5.14 14.75 4.17
C ILE A 145 6.49 14.44 4.83
N GLY A 146 6.43 13.78 5.99
CA GLY A 146 7.60 13.23 6.67
C GLY A 146 7.93 11.82 6.17
N ARG A 147 9.20 11.44 6.31
CA ARG A 147 9.68 10.09 5.98
C ARG A 147 10.81 9.69 6.91
N VAL A 148 10.75 8.46 7.40
CA VAL A 148 11.85 7.81 8.12
C VAL A 148 12.20 6.49 7.47
N GLU A 149 13.41 5.98 7.75
CA GLU A 149 13.95 4.73 7.20
C GLU A 149 14.19 3.70 8.32
N PRO A 150 13.13 3.09 8.86
CA PRO A 150 13.28 2.10 9.91
C PRO A 150 13.98 0.85 9.39
N THR A 151 14.77 0.20 10.26
CA THR A 151 15.41 -1.09 9.97
C THR A 151 14.79 -2.25 10.73
N ALA A 152 13.70 -2.01 11.48
CA ALA A 152 13.04 -3.00 12.29
C ALA A 152 12.43 -4.11 11.41
N PRO A 153 12.54 -5.38 11.84
CA PRO A 153 11.76 -6.46 11.24
C PRO A 153 10.28 -6.25 11.54
N VAL A 154 9.44 -6.71 10.63
CA VAL A 154 7.98 -6.69 10.74
C VAL A 154 7.49 -8.11 10.57
N GLU A 155 6.63 -8.57 11.47
CA GLU A 155 5.87 -9.80 11.28
C GLU A 155 4.45 -9.46 10.84
N TYR A 156 3.82 -10.37 10.11
CA TYR A 156 2.43 -10.20 9.71
C TYR A 156 1.69 -11.53 9.60
N ALA A 157 0.38 -11.46 9.76
CA ALA A 157 -0.56 -12.55 9.53
C ALA A 157 -1.73 -12.03 8.71
N THR A 158 -2.29 -12.84 7.82
CA THR A 158 -3.44 -12.46 7.01
C THR A 158 -4.42 -13.63 6.88
N ALA A 159 -5.70 -13.36 7.05
CA ALA A 159 -6.78 -14.34 6.85
C ALA A 159 -7.57 -14.07 5.58
N GLY A 160 -7.62 -12.82 5.10
CA GLY A 160 -8.43 -12.48 3.95
C GLY A 160 -8.26 -11.03 3.50
N GLY A 161 -8.90 -10.72 2.39
CA GLY A 161 -9.04 -9.38 1.86
C GLY A 161 -10.40 -8.79 2.19
N MET A 162 -10.49 -7.48 2.17
CA MET A 162 -11.74 -6.72 2.16
C MET A 162 -11.88 -6.05 0.80
N ASP A 163 -13.10 -5.88 0.32
CA ASP A 163 -13.33 -5.09 -0.88
C ASP A 163 -13.12 -3.61 -0.56
N THR A 164 -12.00 -3.07 -0.98
CA THR A 164 -11.62 -1.68 -0.72
C THR A 164 -12.67 -0.70 -1.24
N SER A 165 -13.32 -0.99 -2.36
CA SER A 165 -14.33 -0.12 -2.96
C SER A 165 -15.60 -0.08 -2.12
N GLU A 166 -16.04 -1.20 -1.55
CA GLU A 166 -17.18 -1.27 -0.65
C GLU A 166 -16.89 -0.53 0.67
N VAL A 167 -15.70 -0.71 1.23
CA VAL A 167 -15.27 -0.02 2.46
C VAL A 167 -15.21 1.49 2.27
N LEU A 168 -14.63 1.96 1.17
CA LEU A 168 -14.54 3.39 0.86
C LEU A 168 -15.90 4.03 0.53
N ALA A 169 -16.88 3.23 0.13
CA ALA A 169 -18.25 3.70 -0.13
C ALA A 169 -19.10 3.84 1.15
N ASP A 170 -18.65 3.34 2.30
CA ASP A 170 -19.33 3.51 3.59
C ASP A 170 -19.06 4.92 4.15
N GLU A 171 -19.98 5.83 3.90
CA GLU A 171 -19.87 7.23 4.36
C GLU A 171 -19.75 7.35 5.89
N ALA A 172 -20.45 6.50 6.66
CA ALA A 172 -20.41 6.55 8.11
C ALA A 172 -19.05 6.08 8.65
N LEU A 173 -18.46 5.06 8.03
CA LEU A 173 -17.12 4.61 8.32
C LEU A 173 -16.08 5.70 7.94
N MET A 174 -16.24 6.35 6.79
CA MET A 174 -15.33 7.41 6.36
C MET A 174 -15.36 8.63 7.28
N VAL A 175 -16.50 9.00 7.84
CA VAL A 175 -16.58 10.06 8.86
C VAL A 175 -15.82 9.66 10.13
N ARG A 176 -16.01 8.44 10.63
CA ARG A 176 -15.25 7.94 11.80
C ARG A 176 -13.74 7.87 11.49
N ALA A 177 -13.38 7.37 10.30
CA ALA A 177 -11.99 7.31 9.87
C ALA A 177 -11.32 8.69 9.78
N HIS A 178 -12.07 9.71 9.36
CA HIS A 178 -11.56 11.08 9.35
C HIS A 178 -11.21 11.59 10.75
N GLU A 179 -12.10 11.40 11.71
CA GLU A 179 -11.92 11.86 13.09
C GLU A 179 -10.81 11.06 13.81
N ALA A 180 -10.91 9.73 13.78
CA ALA A 180 -9.94 8.84 14.41
C ALA A 180 -8.54 8.95 13.77
N GLY A 181 -8.49 9.03 12.43
CA GLY A 181 -7.22 9.17 11.70
C GLY A 181 -6.52 10.50 11.99
N ARG A 182 -7.26 11.60 12.11
CA ARG A 182 -6.69 12.89 12.56
C ARG A 182 -6.12 12.77 13.96
N ASN A 183 -6.91 12.22 14.89
CA ASN A 183 -6.47 12.05 16.27
C ASN A 183 -5.20 11.18 16.37
N GLY A 184 -5.13 10.10 15.61
CA GLY A 184 -3.95 9.23 15.54
C GLY A 184 -2.72 9.94 14.95
N LEU A 185 -2.90 10.75 13.90
CA LEU A 185 -1.82 11.55 13.31
C LEU A 185 -1.34 12.66 14.24
N ASP A 186 -2.25 13.32 14.96
CA ASP A 186 -1.89 14.39 15.92
C ASP A 186 -1.16 13.83 17.16
N GLN A 187 -1.29 12.52 17.44
CA GLN A 187 -0.56 11.82 18.52
C GLN A 187 0.73 11.18 18.05
N LEU A 188 0.92 11.03 16.73
CA LEU A 188 2.12 10.40 16.17
C LEU A 188 3.33 11.32 16.31
N PRO A 189 4.41 10.92 17.05
CA PRO A 189 5.61 11.75 17.16
C PRO A 189 6.26 12.06 15.81
N GLU A 190 6.93 13.18 15.72
CA GLU A 190 7.69 13.60 14.54
C GLU A 190 9.19 13.77 14.84
N PRO A 191 10.08 12.89 14.37
CA PRO A 191 9.85 11.70 13.56
C PRO A 191 9.36 10.49 14.38
N PRO A 192 8.46 9.65 13.83
CA PRO A 192 7.96 8.47 14.52
C PRO A 192 8.93 7.29 14.44
N THR A 193 8.88 6.43 15.44
CA THR A 193 9.41 5.07 15.36
C THR A 193 8.34 4.11 14.84
N MET A 194 8.73 2.91 14.42
CA MET A 194 7.76 1.86 14.03
C MET A 194 6.89 1.39 15.21
N TRP A 195 7.41 1.49 16.43
CA TRP A 195 6.64 1.17 17.63
C TRP A 195 5.51 2.18 17.86
N GLU A 196 5.84 3.47 17.90
CA GLU A 196 4.86 4.54 18.08
C GLU A 196 3.83 4.56 16.95
N PHE A 197 4.27 4.30 15.71
CA PHE A 197 3.35 4.12 14.59
C PHE A 197 2.36 2.97 14.84
N ALA A 198 2.84 1.81 15.30
CA ALA A 198 1.98 0.65 15.58
C ALA A 198 0.98 0.94 16.71
N GLU A 199 1.40 1.63 17.79
CA GLU A 199 0.53 2.02 18.89
C GLU A 199 -0.55 3.02 18.46
N CYS A 200 -0.19 4.08 17.72
CA CYS A 200 -1.16 5.03 17.18
C CYS A 200 -2.12 4.35 16.18
N SER A 201 -1.61 3.43 15.37
CA SER A 201 -2.43 2.65 14.43
C SER A 201 -3.40 1.71 15.17
N ARG A 202 -2.99 1.13 16.31
CA ARG A 202 -3.87 0.30 17.13
C ARG A 202 -5.03 1.11 17.69
N THR A 203 -4.75 2.26 18.30
CA THR A 203 -5.79 3.17 18.79
C THR A 203 -6.77 3.57 17.69
N PHE A 204 -6.26 3.86 16.50
CA PHE A 204 -7.10 4.18 15.34
C PHE A 204 -8.05 3.05 14.95
N ILE A 205 -7.58 1.79 14.92
CA ILE A 205 -8.42 0.63 14.58
C ILE A 205 -9.47 0.38 15.68
N ASP A 206 -9.11 0.53 16.95
CA ASP A 206 -10.02 0.42 18.09
C ASP A 206 -11.14 1.47 18.01
N ASP A 207 -10.81 2.72 17.66
CA ASP A 207 -11.79 3.82 17.45
C ASP A 207 -12.73 3.57 16.26
N LEU A 208 -12.27 2.85 15.24
CA LEU A 208 -13.08 2.49 14.07
C LEU A 208 -14.05 1.33 14.33
N ASP A 209 -13.73 0.45 15.29
CA ASP A 209 -14.49 -0.79 15.58
C ASP A 209 -14.64 -1.68 14.33
N VAL A 210 -13.52 -1.92 13.63
CA VAL A 210 -13.47 -2.71 12.37
C VAL A 210 -12.68 -4.01 12.50
N ALA A 211 -12.06 -4.25 13.65
CA ALA A 211 -11.28 -5.46 13.89
C ALA A 211 -12.19 -6.71 13.86
N THR A 212 -11.80 -7.72 13.08
CA THR A 212 -12.46 -9.02 13.08
C THR A 212 -11.92 -9.89 14.21
N GLU A 213 -12.62 -10.99 14.51
CA GLU A 213 -12.15 -11.94 15.53
C GLU A 213 -10.72 -12.44 15.27
N PHE A 214 -10.37 -12.65 13.99
CA PHE A 214 -9.00 -13.01 13.59
C PHE A 214 -8.00 -11.89 13.95
N VAL A 215 -8.33 -10.66 13.63
CA VAL A 215 -7.46 -9.49 13.92
C VAL A 215 -7.28 -9.34 15.42
N GLU A 216 -8.36 -9.37 16.20
CA GLU A 216 -8.31 -9.27 17.67
C GLU A 216 -7.43 -10.37 18.29
N GLN A 217 -7.64 -11.64 17.88
CA GLN A 217 -6.85 -12.76 18.37
C GLN A 217 -5.35 -12.61 18.07
N LYS A 218 -5.00 -12.12 16.86
CA LYS A 218 -3.60 -11.91 16.48
C LYS A 218 -2.96 -10.75 17.23
N LEU A 219 -3.71 -9.68 17.47
CA LEU A 219 -3.23 -8.54 18.24
C LEU A 219 -3.02 -8.91 19.71
N GLU A 220 -3.89 -9.73 20.31
CA GLU A 220 -3.69 -10.28 21.67
C GLU A 220 -2.38 -11.11 21.74
N GLN A 221 -2.11 -11.97 20.75
CA GLN A 221 -0.86 -12.74 20.71
C GLN A 221 0.38 -11.84 20.64
N VAL A 222 0.33 -10.74 19.89
CA VAL A 222 1.41 -9.74 19.78
C VAL A 222 1.62 -9.03 21.11
N GLU A 223 0.56 -8.60 21.76
CA GLU A 223 0.59 -7.90 23.05
C GLU A 223 1.11 -8.82 24.16
N ASP A 224 0.65 -10.07 24.26
CA ASP A 224 1.13 -11.07 25.20
C ASP A 224 2.63 -11.36 25.03
N ALA A 225 3.14 -11.25 23.82
CA ALA A 225 4.56 -11.38 23.52
C ALA A 225 5.38 -10.09 23.77
N GLY A 226 4.73 -9.01 24.20
CA GLY A 226 5.35 -7.72 24.49
C GLY A 226 5.72 -6.92 23.24
N GLY A 227 5.03 -7.14 22.10
CA GLY A 227 5.16 -6.39 20.88
C GLY A 227 4.13 -5.28 20.73
N ALA A 228 4.28 -4.50 19.67
CA ALA A 228 3.28 -3.54 19.21
C ALA A 228 2.79 -3.94 17.81
N GLY A 229 1.48 -3.85 17.57
CA GLY A 229 0.90 -4.24 16.30
C GLY A 229 -0.44 -3.56 16.05
N SER A 230 -0.89 -3.61 14.80
CA SER A 230 -2.19 -3.12 14.39
C SER A 230 -2.67 -3.83 13.13
N MET A 231 -3.86 -3.50 12.68
CA MET A 231 -4.45 -3.97 11.44
C MET A 231 -3.95 -3.14 10.25
N ALA A 232 -3.62 -3.80 9.15
CA ALA A 232 -3.38 -3.14 7.87
C ALA A 232 -4.72 -2.76 7.22
N LEU A 233 -4.89 -1.51 6.89
CA LEU A 233 -6.12 -0.98 6.28
C LEU A 233 -6.13 -1.29 4.76
N PHE A 234 -7.13 -1.80 4.12
CA PHE A 234 -8.31 -2.52 4.57
C PHE A 234 -8.13 -3.99 4.24
N GLY A 235 -7.76 -4.81 5.20
CA GLY A 235 -7.59 -6.24 5.03
C GLY A 235 -7.60 -6.94 6.37
N GLU A 236 -8.02 -8.20 6.42
CA GLU A 236 -7.86 -9.01 7.63
C GLU A 236 -6.39 -9.40 7.82
N THR A 237 -5.56 -8.38 7.99
CA THR A 237 -4.11 -8.48 8.09
C THR A 237 -3.63 -7.73 9.31
N VAL A 238 -2.85 -8.40 10.14
CA VAL A 238 -2.16 -7.82 11.29
C VAL A 238 -0.68 -7.70 10.98
N PHE A 239 -0.09 -6.55 11.27
CA PHE A 239 1.35 -6.35 11.30
C PHE A 239 1.82 -6.12 12.73
N ALA A 240 3.05 -6.52 13.03
CA ALA A 240 3.65 -6.40 14.34
C ALA A 240 5.14 -6.05 14.27
N VAL A 241 5.61 -5.33 15.29
CA VAL A 241 7.01 -5.01 15.54
C VAL A 241 7.40 -5.34 16.97
N GLY A 242 8.69 -5.51 17.23
CA GLY A 242 9.19 -5.85 18.56
C GLY A 242 8.98 -7.31 19.00
N VAL A 243 8.53 -8.17 18.09
CA VAL A 243 8.32 -9.61 18.31
C VAL A 243 9.13 -10.45 17.34
N GLU A 244 9.29 -11.73 17.65
CA GLU A 244 9.93 -12.71 16.78
C GLU A 244 9.24 -14.07 16.89
N GLY A 245 8.71 -14.55 15.73
CA GLY A 245 8.04 -15.85 15.61
C GLY A 245 6.63 -15.90 16.23
N VAL A 246 5.97 -14.75 16.34
CA VAL A 246 4.60 -14.63 16.86
C VAL A 246 3.57 -14.72 15.74
N LEU A 247 3.82 -14.05 14.62
CA LEU A 247 2.98 -14.11 13.44
C LEU A 247 3.61 -14.97 12.32
N GLU A 248 2.78 -15.44 11.38
CA GLU A 248 3.12 -16.49 10.41
C GLU A 248 4.17 -16.09 9.38
N ARG A 249 4.27 -14.79 9.08
CA ARG A 249 5.14 -14.24 8.04
C ARG A 249 6.06 -13.19 8.62
N ARG A 250 7.21 -13.01 7.97
CA ARG A 250 8.20 -12.00 8.35
C ARG A 250 8.68 -11.25 7.11
N THR A 251 8.74 -9.95 7.22
CA THR A 251 9.25 -9.04 6.22
C THR A 251 10.08 -7.93 6.88
N ARG A 252 10.41 -6.89 6.14
CA ARG A 252 11.09 -5.69 6.62
C ARG A 252 10.49 -4.46 5.98
N VAL A 253 10.75 -3.30 6.58
CA VAL A 253 10.46 -2.04 5.91
C VAL A 253 11.36 -1.89 4.67
N ALA A 254 10.72 -1.68 3.52
CA ALA A 254 11.41 -1.39 2.26
C ALA A 254 11.81 0.09 2.24
N ASN A 255 13.05 0.41 2.52
CA ASN A 255 13.54 1.78 2.49
C ASN A 255 13.82 2.28 1.06
N GLU A 256 13.94 1.38 0.09
CA GLU A 256 13.97 1.70 -1.32
C GLU A 256 12.56 1.62 -1.92
N GLY A 257 12.17 2.63 -2.69
CA GLY A 257 10.91 2.64 -3.42
C GLY A 257 10.96 1.81 -4.71
N ALA A 258 9.87 1.93 -5.47
CA ALA A 258 9.72 1.25 -6.76
C ALA A 258 10.85 1.58 -7.75
N ARG A 259 11.29 0.58 -8.52
CA ARG A 259 12.41 0.71 -9.47
C ARG A 259 12.31 -0.24 -10.65
N VAL A 260 12.97 0.12 -11.74
CA VAL A 260 13.22 -0.76 -12.89
C VAL A 260 14.32 -1.76 -12.52
N LEU A 261 14.16 -3.02 -12.88
CA LEU A 261 15.10 -4.10 -12.64
C LEU A 261 15.97 -4.44 -13.87
N GLY A 262 15.61 -3.92 -15.06
CA GLY A 262 16.26 -4.25 -16.32
C GLY A 262 15.52 -5.29 -17.14
N GLU A 263 16.17 -5.78 -18.20
CA GLU A 263 15.66 -6.90 -19.00
C GLU A 263 15.89 -8.22 -18.25
N GLY A 264 14.91 -9.12 -18.27
CA GLY A 264 14.95 -10.43 -17.66
C GLY A 264 15.72 -11.44 -18.48
#